data_acf15c234c89f217b59815f7c762b2b8
#
_entry.id   acf15c234c89f217b59815f7c762b2b8
#
_cell.length_a   1.000
_cell.length_b   1.000
_cell.length_c   1.000
_cell.angle_alpha   90.00
_cell.angle_beta   90.00
_cell.angle_gamma   90.00
#
_symmetry.space_group_name_H-M   'P 1'
#
loop_
_entity.id
_entity.type
_entity.pdbx_description
1 polymer ?
#
loop_
_entity_poly.entity_id
_entity_poly.type
_entity_poly.pdbx_seq_one_letter_code
_entity_poly.pdbx_strand_id
1 'polypeptide(L)'
;MMDVKVFQEKLREITFAAKAEKREFSREKIQQFFQGEELEESQIDKIEAYLKAQTASSGEIQAEECPAAVQVKMAPLSMDEQRYLKDYEESLQWVAPPETRELEKLYQAMSAGKTQAQSRLAQLFLPEVVEIAKRLHTEEGYLGDMIQEGNVALMSALNQWRPDGEPGEWLRRRIESGICGMVSQSER
;
A
#
# COMPACT_ATOMS: atom_id res chain seq x y z
N MET A 1 -19.29 34.12 -11.79
CA MET A 1 -17.88 33.94 -11.32
C MET A 1 -17.97 33.21 -9.99
N MET A 2 -17.64 31.95 -9.95
CA MET A 2 -17.80 31.09 -8.76
C MET A 2 -16.84 31.55 -7.64
N ASP A 3 -17.35 31.62 -6.40
CA ASP A 3 -16.52 31.96 -5.25
C ASP A 3 -15.56 30.75 -4.98
N VAL A 4 -14.27 31.02 -4.87
CA VAL A 4 -13.21 30.03 -4.70
C VAL A 4 -13.46 29.13 -3.46
N LYS A 5 -14.07 29.70 -2.41
CA LYS A 5 -14.42 28.95 -1.20
C LYS A 5 -15.51 27.93 -1.43
N VAL A 6 -16.57 28.31 -2.17
CA VAL A 6 -17.68 27.42 -2.53
C VAL A 6 -17.19 26.28 -3.43
N PHE A 7 -16.29 26.59 -4.37
CA PHE A 7 -15.65 25.56 -5.21
C PHE A 7 -14.84 24.57 -4.40
N GLN A 8 -14.03 25.04 -3.46
CA GLN A 8 -13.21 24.17 -2.62
C GLN A 8 -14.06 23.28 -1.70
N GLU A 9 -15.18 23.79 -1.20
CA GLU A 9 -16.09 23.05 -0.33
C GLU A 9 -16.80 21.94 -1.12
N LYS A 10 -17.35 22.25 -2.29
CA LYS A 10 -17.96 21.27 -3.20
C LYS A 10 -16.95 20.24 -3.71
N LEU A 11 -15.70 20.63 -3.96
CA LEU A 11 -14.63 19.71 -4.36
C LEU A 11 -14.27 18.72 -3.23
N ARG A 12 -14.31 19.18 -1.99
CA ARG A 12 -14.14 18.31 -0.80
C ARG A 12 -15.30 17.31 -0.66
N GLU A 13 -16.52 17.77 -0.80
CA GLU A 13 -17.72 16.93 -0.69
C GLU A 13 -17.74 15.83 -1.78
N ILE A 14 -17.47 16.20 -3.04
CA ILE A 14 -17.44 15.23 -4.14
C ILE A 14 -16.27 14.25 -3.99
N THR A 15 -15.12 14.69 -3.46
CA THR A 15 -13.98 13.80 -3.16
C THR A 15 -14.32 12.82 -2.04
N PHE A 16 -15.03 13.27 -1.02
CA PHE A 16 -15.50 12.42 0.07
C PHE A 16 -16.53 11.40 -0.42
N ALA A 17 -17.49 11.82 -1.24
CA ALA A 17 -18.49 10.95 -1.85
C ALA A 17 -17.85 9.92 -2.81
N ALA A 18 -16.85 10.32 -3.60
CA ALA A 18 -16.11 9.42 -4.48
C ALA A 18 -15.34 8.34 -3.71
N LYS A 19 -14.75 8.70 -2.56
CA LYS A 19 -14.10 7.76 -1.65
C LYS A 19 -15.08 6.79 -0.97
N ALA A 20 -16.28 7.26 -0.64
CA ALA A 20 -17.31 6.46 0.04
C ALA A 20 -18.00 5.46 -0.89
N GLU A 21 -18.30 5.84 -2.13
CA GLU A 21 -19.05 5.00 -3.09
C GLU A 21 -18.17 4.02 -3.88
N LYS A 22 -16.83 4.15 -3.87
CA LYS A 22 -15.89 3.30 -4.64
C LYS A 22 -16.26 3.13 -6.12
N ARG A 23 -16.91 4.12 -6.74
CA ARG A 23 -17.32 4.10 -8.15
C ARG A 23 -16.70 5.26 -8.90
N GLU A 24 -16.37 5.05 -10.16
CA GLU A 24 -16.00 6.13 -11.06
C GLU A 24 -17.13 7.17 -11.14
N PHE A 25 -16.79 8.41 -10.84
CA PHE A 25 -17.71 9.52 -10.99
C PHE A 25 -17.80 9.88 -12.48
N SER A 26 -18.95 9.56 -13.10
CA SER A 26 -19.21 9.97 -14.46
C SER A 26 -19.38 11.50 -14.56
N ARG A 27 -19.09 12.08 -15.73
CA ARG A 27 -19.28 13.52 -16.02
C ARG A 27 -20.65 14.04 -15.62
N GLU A 28 -21.68 13.22 -15.81
CA GLU A 28 -23.06 13.55 -15.46
C GLU A 28 -23.23 13.75 -13.93
N LYS A 29 -22.60 12.90 -13.12
CA LYS A 29 -22.63 13.05 -11.66
C LYS A 29 -21.84 14.29 -11.18
N ILE A 30 -20.72 14.62 -11.82
CA ILE A 30 -19.96 15.83 -11.52
C ILE A 30 -20.82 17.05 -11.82
N GLN A 31 -21.47 17.11 -12.98
CA GLN A 31 -22.38 18.20 -13.34
C GLN A 31 -23.56 18.31 -12.38
N GLN A 32 -24.11 17.19 -11.92
CA GLN A 32 -25.22 17.16 -10.97
C GLN A 32 -24.82 17.69 -9.59
N PHE A 33 -23.59 17.42 -9.16
CA PHE A 33 -23.04 17.94 -7.89
C PHE A 33 -22.81 19.44 -7.91
N PHE A 34 -22.50 19.98 -9.09
CA PHE A 34 -22.30 21.40 -9.33
C PHE A 34 -23.52 22.09 -9.95
N GLN A 35 -24.73 21.50 -9.82
CA GLN A 35 -25.98 22.11 -10.29
C GLN A 35 -26.16 23.51 -9.71
N GLY A 36 -26.26 24.51 -10.60
CA GLY A 36 -26.39 25.94 -10.25
C GLY A 36 -25.13 26.76 -10.54
N GLU A 37 -24.04 26.15 -10.96
CA GLU A 37 -22.80 26.82 -11.34
C GLU A 37 -22.48 26.52 -12.81
N GLU A 38 -22.18 27.52 -13.61
CA GLU A 38 -21.71 27.33 -14.99
C GLU A 38 -20.23 26.89 -14.95
N LEU A 39 -19.98 25.55 -15.04
CA LEU A 39 -18.64 25.01 -15.19
C LEU A 39 -18.31 24.89 -16.68
N GLU A 40 -17.16 25.40 -17.08
CA GLU A 40 -16.62 25.15 -18.42
C GLU A 40 -16.19 23.68 -18.55
N GLU A 41 -16.27 23.11 -19.75
CA GLU A 41 -15.87 21.71 -20.02
C GLU A 41 -14.43 21.41 -19.58
N SER A 42 -13.53 22.40 -19.74
CA SER A 42 -12.14 22.31 -19.27
C SER A 42 -12.00 22.17 -17.75
N GLN A 43 -12.96 22.67 -16.97
CA GLN A 43 -12.99 22.57 -15.52
C GLN A 43 -13.52 21.19 -15.09
N ILE A 44 -14.52 20.69 -15.80
CA ILE A 44 -15.07 19.33 -15.57
C ILE A 44 -13.99 18.29 -15.83
N ASP A 45 -13.20 18.43 -16.91
CA ASP A 45 -12.08 17.52 -17.23
C ASP A 45 -11.00 17.54 -16.14
N LYS A 46 -10.69 18.70 -15.58
CA LYS A 46 -9.74 18.84 -14.46
C LYS A 46 -10.27 18.21 -13.17
N ILE A 47 -11.57 18.36 -12.88
CA ILE A 47 -12.21 17.74 -11.72
C ILE A 47 -12.23 16.22 -11.89
N GLU A 48 -12.56 15.73 -13.08
CA GLU A 48 -12.55 14.30 -13.39
C GLU A 48 -11.13 13.70 -13.24
N ALA A 49 -10.12 14.34 -13.81
CA ALA A 49 -8.72 13.94 -13.67
C ALA A 49 -8.26 13.96 -12.20
N TYR A 50 -8.66 14.98 -11.44
CA TYR A 50 -8.36 15.08 -10.01
C TYR A 50 -9.05 13.98 -9.20
N LEU A 51 -10.32 13.69 -9.47
CA LEU A 51 -11.05 12.60 -8.80
C LEU A 51 -10.46 11.24 -9.15
N LYS A 52 -10.10 10.99 -10.42
CA LYS A 52 -9.40 9.77 -10.84
C LYS A 52 -8.05 9.63 -10.14
N ALA A 53 -7.26 10.69 -10.03
CA ALA A 53 -6.00 10.68 -9.29
C ALA A 53 -6.19 10.41 -7.80
N GLN A 54 -7.23 10.98 -7.17
CA GLN A 54 -7.55 10.79 -5.76
C GLN A 54 -8.18 9.42 -5.46
N THR A 55 -8.96 8.87 -6.38
CA THR A 55 -9.51 7.51 -6.27
C THR A 55 -8.47 6.47 -6.62
N ALA A 56 -7.55 6.73 -7.55
CA ALA A 56 -6.39 5.89 -7.83
C ALA A 56 -5.40 5.85 -6.65
N SER A 57 -5.22 6.97 -5.92
CA SER A 57 -4.40 6.98 -4.70
C SER A 57 -5.11 6.46 -3.44
N SER A 58 -6.44 6.22 -3.50
CA SER A 58 -7.24 5.69 -2.37
C SER A 58 -7.75 4.28 -2.58
N GLY A 59 -7.54 3.70 -3.74
CA GLY A 59 -7.99 2.37 -4.07
C GLY A 59 -6.93 1.61 -4.80
N GLU A 60 -6.66 0.43 -4.31
CA GLU A 60 -5.88 -0.57 -5.00
C GLU A 60 -4.51 -0.04 -5.46
N ILE A 61 -3.51 -0.23 -4.62
CA ILE A 61 -2.29 -0.80 -5.17
C ILE A 61 -2.86 -2.00 -5.95
N GLN A 62 -3.19 -1.81 -7.25
CA GLN A 62 -3.23 -2.93 -8.16
C GLN A 62 -1.92 -3.63 -7.83
N ALA A 63 -2.03 -4.85 -7.32
CA ALA A 63 -0.90 -5.74 -7.34
C ALA A 63 -0.54 -5.81 -8.83
N GLU A 64 0.30 -4.87 -9.30
CA GLU A 64 1.13 -5.15 -10.45
C GLU A 64 1.80 -6.43 -10.00
N GLU A 65 1.34 -7.53 -10.55
CA GLU A 65 1.99 -8.82 -10.39
C GLU A 65 3.44 -8.50 -10.67
N CYS A 66 4.24 -8.51 -9.61
CA CYS A 66 5.69 -8.52 -9.76
C CYS A 66 5.92 -9.59 -10.81
N PRO A 67 6.45 -9.28 -11.99
CA PRO A 67 6.49 -10.22 -13.09
C PRO A 67 7.10 -11.49 -12.54
N ALA A 68 6.31 -12.55 -12.48
CA ALA A 68 6.57 -13.80 -11.75
C ALA A 68 7.75 -14.59 -12.31
N ALA A 69 8.67 -13.95 -12.99
CA ALA A 69 9.86 -14.53 -13.61
C ALA A 69 11.01 -13.53 -13.82
N VAL A 70 11.10 -12.45 -13.02
CA VAL A 70 12.42 -11.86 -12.90
C VAL A 70 13.22 -12.84 -12.04
N GLN A 71 14.06 -13.67 -12.68
CA GLN A 71 15.19 -14.28 -12.02
C GLN A 71 16.09 -13.11 -11.59
N VAL A 72 15.72 -12.48 -10.47
CA VAL A 72 16.52 -11.42 -9.86
C VAL A 72 17.80 -12.12 -9.44
N LYS A 73 18.86 -11.84 -10.18
CA LYS A 73 20.19 -12.28 -9.82
C LYS A 73 20.48 -11.56 -8.51
N MET A 74 20.37 -12.26 -7.38
CA MET A 74 20.64 -11.70 -6.06
C MET A 74 21.99 -11.01 -6.11
N ALA A 75 22.01 -9.69 -5.97
CA ALA A 75 23.24 -8.93 -5.89
C ALA A 75 23.92 -9.23 -4.55
N PRO A 76 25.26 -9.31 -4.52
CA PRO A 76 25.97 -9.45 -3.26
C PRO A 76 25.78 -8.18 -2.42
N LEU A 77 25.42 -8.37 -1.13
CA LEU A 77 25.24 -7.27 -0.20
C LEU A 77 26.58 -6.55 0.04
N SER A 78 26.55 -5.22 0.00
CA SER A 78 27.68 -4.39 0.43
C SER A 78 27.97 -4.57 1.93
N MET A 79 29.15 -4.13 2.38
CA MET A 79 29.53 -4.22 3.81
C MET A 79 28.58 -3.45 4.72
N ASP A 80 28.06 -2.31 4.24
CA ASP A 80 27.11 -1.48 5.01
C ASP A 80 25.74 -2.16 5.10
N GLU A 81 25.29 -2.79 4.03
CA GLU A 81 24.03 -3.55 4.02
C GLU A 81 24.11 -4.79 4.91
N GLN A 82 25.24 -5.50 4.91
CA GLN A 82 25.45 -6.64 5.80
C GLN A 82 25.41 -6.21 7.27
N ARG A 83 26.01 -5.06 7.60
CA ARG A 83 25.95 -4.49 8.95
C ARG A 83 24.51 -4.12 9.32
N TYR A 84 23.83 -3.37 8.45
CA TYR A 84 22.44 -2.99 8.65
C TYR A 84 21.54 -4.20 8.87
N LEU A 85 21.66 -5.21 8.01
CA LEU A 85 20.88 -6.45 8.10
C LEU A 85 21.11 -7.15 9.44
N LYS A 86 22.36 -7.28 9.85
CA LYS A 86 22.72 -7.90 11.13
C LYS A 86 22.07 -7.16 12.31
N ASP A 87 22.23 -5.83 12.36
CA ASP A 87 21.66 -5.01 13.44
C ASP A 87 20.13 -5.09 13.45
N TYR A 88 19.52 -5.14 12.26
CA TYR A 88 18.06 -5.27 12.13
C TYR A 88 17.58 -6.67 12.58
N GLU A 89 18.20 -7.74 12.13
CA GLU A 89 17.89 -9.12 12.55
C GLU A 89 18.09 -9.31 14.07
N GLU A 90 19.13 -8.72 14.66
CA GLU A 90 19.34 -8.71 16.10
C GLU A 90 18.18 -7.99 16.82
N SER A 91 17.66 -6.91 16.26
CA SER A 91 16.51 -6.19 16.81
C SER A 91 15.21 -7.01 16.76
N LEU A 92 15.12 -8.00 15.89
CA LEU A 92 13.93 -8.88 15.76
C LEU A 92 13.98 -10.10 16.69
N GLN A 93 15.10 -10.39 17.37
CA GLN A 93 15.25 -11.57 18.24
C GLN A 93 14.24 -11.61 19.40
N TRP A 94 13.68 -10.47 19.79
CA TRP A 94 12.65 -10.40 20.83
C TRP A 94 11.26 -10.83 20.33
N VAL A 95 11.06 -10.96 18.99
CA VAL A 95 9.80 -11.41 18.42
C VAL A 95 9.69 -12.91 18.64
N ALA A 96 8.87 -13.32 19.60
CA ALA A 96 8.60 -14.73 19.83
C ALA A 96 7.91 -15.35 18.59
N PRO A 97 8.32 -16.53 18.16
CA PRO A 97 7.66 -17.25 17.06
C PRO A 97 6.19 -17.50 17.39
N PRO A 98 5.32 -17.65 16.37
CA PRO A 98 3.90 -17.86 16.62
C PRO A 98 3.67 -19.23 17.30
N GLU A 99 2.76 -19.25 18.27
CA GLU A 99 2.27 -20.51 18.85
C GLU A 99 1.40 -21.27 17.85
N THR A 100 1.21 -22.56 18.10
CA THR A 100 0.32 -23.40 17.28
C THR A 100 -1.07 -22.78 17.18
N ARG A 101 -1.55 -22.52 15.97
CA ARG A 101 -2.81 -21.85 15.65
C ARG A 101 -2.93 -20.39 16.10
N GLU A 102 -1.86 -19.73 16.50
CA GLU A 102 -1.89 -18.31 16.83
C GLU A 102 -2.25 -17.47 15.59
N LEU A 103 -1.64 -17.77 14.44
CA LEU A 103 -1.90 -17.06 13.18
C LEU A 103 -3.39 -17.12 12.78
N GLU A 104 -4.02 -18.29 12.85
CA GLU A 104 -5.44 -18.45 12.53
C GLU A 104 -6.32 -17.57 13.43
N LYS A 105 -6.04 -17.55 14.75
CA LYS A 105 -6.75 -16.71 15.71
C LYS A 105 -6.53 -15.21 15.44
N LEU A 106 -5.32 -14.83 15.07
CA LEU A 106 -5.00 -13.44 14.72
C LEU A 106 -5.73 -13.01 13.44
N TYR A 107 -5.78 -13.84 12.40
CA TYR A 107 -6.52 -13.54 11.17
C TYR A 107 -8.01 -13.38 11.44
N GLN A 108 -8.62 -14.26 12.26
CA GLN A 108 -10.01 -14.11 12.68
C GLN A 108 -10.24 -12.84 13.49
N ALA A 109 -9.32 -12.49 14.38
CA ALA A 109 -9.40 -11.28 15.19
C ALA A 109 -9.26 -10.02 14.34
N MET A 110 -8.42 -10.03 13.29
CA MET A 110 -8.31 -8.94 12.31
C MET A 110 -9.63 -8.76 11.54
N SER A 111 -10.24 -9.84 11.09
CA SER A 111 -11.53 -9.80 10.40
C SER A 111 -12.67 -9.30 11.31
N ALA A 112 -12.51 -9.44 12.62
CA ALA A 112 -13.40 -8.88 13.64
C ALA A 112 -13.02 -7.44 14.08
N GLY A 113 -12.03 -6.80 13.45
CA GLY A 113 -11.61 -5.41 13.71
C GLY A 113 -10.82 -5.21 15.01
N LYS A 114 -10.17 -6.24 15.57
CA LYS A 114 -9.38 -6.14 16.81
C LYS A 114 -7.98 -5.60 16.54
N THR A 115 -7.70 -4.39 16.99
CA THR A 115 -6.41 -3.70 16.79
C THR A 115 -5.20 -4.40 17.43
N GLN A 116 -5.39 -5.14 18.53
CA GLN A 116 -4.32 -5.90 19.16
C GLN A 116 -3.76 -7.00 18.25
N ALA A 117 -4.61 -7.62 17.42
CA ALA A 117 -4.19 -8.61 16.45
C ALA A 117 -3.30 -8.01 15.35
N GLN A 118 -3.56 -6.76 14.96
CA GLN A 118 -2.77 -6.03 13.97
C GLN A 118 -1.31 -5.88 14.42
N SER A 119 -1.07 -5.41 15.64
CA SER A 119 0.27 -5.21 16.17
C SER A 119 1.05 -6.52 16.26
N ARG A 120 0.40 -7.59 16.69
CA ARG A 120 1.04 -8.91 16.77
C ARG A 120 1.35 -9.50 15.39
N LEU A 121 0.43 -9.38 14.42
CA LEU A 121 0.67 -9.78 13.03
C LEU A 121 1.82 -8.98 12.40
N ALA A 122 1.86 -7.67 12.62
CA ALA A 122 2.98 -6.85 12.15
C ALA A 122 4.31 -7.42 12.65
N GLN A 123 4.45 -7.68 13.96
CA GLN A 123 5.66 -8.26 14.53
C GLN A 123 6.03 -9.61 13.90
N LEU A 124 5.06 -10.51 13.73
CA LEU A 124 5.29 -11.83 13.18
C LEU A 124 5.71 -11.83 11.71
N PHE A 125 5.33 -10.78 10.95
CA PHE A 125 5.67 -10.65 9.54
C PHE A 125 6.94 -9.83 9.27
N LEU A 126 7.53 -9.15 10.27
CA LEU A 126 8.81 -8.44 10.08
C LEU A 126 9.95 -9.34 9.57
N PRO A 127 10.17 -10.56 10.08
CA PRO A 127 11.16 -11.46 9.52
C PRO A 127 10.87 -11.83 8.05
N GLU A 128 9.61 -12.00 7.69
CA GLU A 128 9.17 -12.29 6.32
C GLU A 128 9.48 -11.12 5.37
N VAL A 129 9.31 -9.86 5.83
CA VAL A 129 9.70 -8.66 5.07
C VAL A 129 11.19 -8.70 4.72
N VAL A 130 12.05 -9.07 5.67
CA VAL A 130 13.50 -9.19 5.46
C VAL A 130 13.80 -10.24 4.38
N GLU A 131 13.18 -11.41 4.46
CA GLU A 131 13.40 -12.48 3.47
C GLU A 131 12.92 -12.09 2.07
N ILE A 132 11.79 -11.39 1.97
CA ILE A 132 11.28 -10.87 0.70
C ILE A 132 12.22 -9.80 0.13
N ALA A 133 12.68 -8.84 0.97
CA ALA A 133 13.60 -7.80 0.55
C ALA A 133 14.94 -8.39 0.07
N LYS A 134 15.51 -9.37 0.78
CA LYS A 134 16.72 -10.07 0.36
C LYS A 134 16.56 -10.78 -0.98
N ARG A 135 15.41 -11.42 -1.20
CA ARG A 135 15.11 -12.11 -2.47
C ARG A 135 14.97 -11.16 -3.65
N LEU A 136 14.43 -9.96 -3.44
CA LEU A 136 14.20 -8.95 -4.47
C LEU A 136 15.36 -7.96 -4.61
N HIS A 137 16.42 -8.10 -3.80
CA HIS A 137 17.56 -7.16 -3.80
C HIS A 137 18.30 -7.16 -5.13
N THR A 138 18.59 -5.96 -5.63
CA THR A 138 19.33 -5.69 -6.86
C THR A 138 20.54 -4.78 -6.56
N GLU A 139 21.49 -4.68 -7.50
CA GLU A 139 22.66 -3.76 -7.36
C GLU A 139 22.26 -2.27 -7.28
N GLU A 140 21.05 -1.93 -7.73
CA GLU A 140 20.57 -0.55 -7.81
C GLU A 140 19.79 -0.11 -6.55
N GLY A 141 19.35 -1.08 -5.72
CA GLY A 141 18.51 -0.83 -4.55
C GLY A 141 19.25 -1.07 -3.23
N TYR A 142 19.22 -0.11 -2.29
CA TYR A 142 19.76 -0.32 -0.95
C TYR A 142 18.81 -1.21 -0.13
N LEU A 143 19.34 -2.33 0.41
CA LEU A 143 18.53 -3.33 1.13
C LEU A 143 17.73 -2.71 2.31
N GLY A 144 18.31 -1.76 3.01
CA GLY A 144 17.65 -1.08 4.13
C GLY A 144 16.39 -0.33 3.68
N ASP A 145 16.42 0.33 2.54
CA ASP A 145 15.26 1.04 1.98
C ASP A 145 14.19 0.05 1.54
N MET A 146 14.57 -1.08 0.95
CA MET A 146 13.65 -2.15 0.57
C MET A 146 12.93 -2.76 1.78
N ILE A 147 13.66 -2.98 2.89
CA ILE A 147 13.07 -3.45 4.15
C ILE A 147 12.08 -2.41 4.70
N GLN A 148 12.43 -1.12 4.67
CA GLN A 148 11.52 -0.07 5.13
C GLN A 148 10.26 0.03 4.26
N GLU A 149 10.39 -0.04 2.95
CA GLU A 149 9.23 -0.04 2.05
C GLU A 149 8.34 -1.28 2.28
N GLY A 150 8.95 -2.45 2.47
CA GLY A 150 8.23 -3.67 2.85
C GLY A 150 7.46 -3.52 4.17
N ASN A 151 8.05 -2.86 5.18
CA ASN A 151 7.38 -2.55 6.44
C ASN A 151 6.19 -1.61 6.24
N VAL A 152 6.34 -0.57 5.41
CA VAL A 152 5.26 0.36 5.05
C VAL A 152 4.13 -0.37 4.33
N ALA A 153 4.46 -1.24 3.38
CA ALA A 153 3.49 -2.05 2.65
C ALA A 153 2.74 -3.03 3.59
N LEU A 154 3.45 -3.69 4.51
CA LEU A 154 2.86 -4.55 5.55
C LEU A 154 1.87 -3.77 6.42
N MET A 155 2.26 -2.62 6.95
CA MET A 155 1.40 -1.79 7.79
C MET A 155 0.18 -1.27 7.03
N SER A 156 0.36 -0.88 5.77
CA SER A 156 -0.72 -0.46 4.89
C SER A 156 -1.71 -1.61 4.63
N ALA A 157 -1.22 -2.82 4.36
CA ALA A 157 -2.04 -4.00 4.17
C ALA A 157 -2.85 -4.35 5.44
N LEU A 158 -2.22 -4.30 6.60
CA LEU A 158 -2.88 -4.55 7.88
C LEU A 158 -3.97 -3.50 8.18
N ASN A 159 -3.75 -2.23 7.83
CA ASN A 159 -4.74 -1.17 7.97
C ASN A 159 -5.93 -1.34 7.01
N GLN A 160 -5.67 -1.91 5.84
CA GLN A 160 -6.67 -2.15 4.79
C GLN A 160 -7.10 -3.62 4.74
N TRP A 161 -7.14 -4.30 5.87
CA TRP A 161 -7.38 -5.74 5.97
C TRP A 161 -8.57 -6.23 5.14
N ARG A 162 -8.28 -6.84 4.01
CA ARG A 162 -9.25 -7.44 3.08
C ARG A 162 -8.59 -8.57 2.30
N PRO A 163 -8.24 -9.69 2.97
CA PRO A 163 -7.59 -10.79 2.29
C PRO A 163 -8.55 -11.44 1.27
N ASP A 164 -8.05 -11.64 0.06
CA ASP A 164 -8.65 -12.40 -1.00
C ASP A 164 -7.94 -13.77 -1.06
N GLY A 165 -8.46 -14.77 -0.40
CA GLY A 165 -7.85 -16.09 -0.27
C GLY A 165 -7.13 -16.29 1.06
N GLU A 166 -5.96 -16.93 1.05
CA GLU A 166 -5.19 -17.23 2.25
C GLU A 166 -4.52 -15.94 2.78
N PRO A 167 -4.79 -15.56 4.05
CA PRO A 167 -4.36 -14.27 4.58
C PRO A 167 -2.84 -14.06 4.60
N GLY A 168 -2.06 -15.08 4.90
CA GLY A 168 -0.61 -14.98 4.93
C GLY A 168 -0.02 -14.75 3.53
N GLU A 169 -0.54 -15.44 2.51
CA GLU A 169 -0.14 -15.21 1.12
C GLU A 169 -0.55 -13.84 0.63
N TRP A 170 -1.74 -13.38 1.04
CA TRP A 170 -2.20 -12.03 0.71
C TRP A 170 -1.25 -10.97 1.28
N LEU A 171 -0.81 -11.10 2.53
CA LEU A 171 0.18 -10.20 3.14
C LEU A 171 1.51 -10.23 2.40
N ARG A 172 2.03 -11.42 2.06
CA ARG A 172 3.29 -11.56 1.28
C ARG A 172 3.21 -10.85 -0.06
N ARG A 173 2.13 -11.05 -0.81
CA ARG A 173 1.90 -10.37 -2.10
C ARG A 173 1.89 -8.86 -1.96
N ARG A 174 1.30 -8.31 -0.88
CA ARG A 174 1.29 -6.88 -0.60
C ARG A 174 2.68 -6.33 -0.28
N ILE A 175 3.45 -7.05 0.51
CA ILE A 175 4.85 -6.70 0.81
C ILE A 175 5.69 -6.72 -0.47
N GLU A 176 5.62 -7.78 -1.25
CA GLU A 176 6.32 -7.91 -2.53
C GLU A 176 5.98 -6.76 -3.50
N SER A 177 4.69 -6.47 -3.65
CA SER A 177 4.22 -5.38 -4.50
C SER A 177 4.76 -4.01 -4.07
N GLY A 178 4.82 -3.73 -2.76
CA GLY A 178 5.40 -2.50 -2.23
C GLY A 178 6.87 -2.37 -2.59
N ILE A 179 7.66 -3.41 -2.31
CA ILE A 179 9.10 -3.43 -2.62
C ILE A 179 9.36 -3.32 -4.13
N CYS A 180 8.62 -4.08 -4.96
CA CYS A 180 8.75 -4.01 -6.42
C CYS A 180 8.40 -2.61 -6.96
N GLY A 181 7.39 -1.96 -6.41
CA GLY A 181 7.02 -0.59 -6.77
C GLY A 181 8.15 0.41 -6.53
N MET A 182 8.91 0.28 -5.45
CA MET A 182 10.08 1.10 -5.16
C MET A 182 11.19 0.87 -6.19
N VAL A 183 11.54 -0.40 -6.48
CA VAL A 183 12.60 -0.74 -7.44
C VAL A 183 12.28 -0.17 -8.83
N SER A 184 11.04 -0.32 -9.30
CA SER A 184 10.61 0.21 -10.61
C SER A 184 10.66 1.74 -10.72
N GLN A 185 10.64 2.47 -9.60
CA GLN A 185 10.78 3.94 -9.58
C GLN A 185 12.24 4.39 -9.62
N SER A 186 13.16 3.58 -9.14
CA SER A 186 14.61 3.89 -9.14
C SER A 186 15.22 3.76 -10.54
N GLU A 187 14.59 2.99 -11.45
CA GLU A 187 15.05 2.79 -12.84
C GLU A 187 14.62 3.91 -13.81
N ARG A 188 13.92 4.97 -13.34
CA ARG A 188 13.48 6.11 -14.17
C ARG A 188 14.26 7.37 -13.88
#